data_f0eeb721edc37ccc504a67b522f3a163
#
_entry.id   f0eeb721edc37ccc504a67b522f3a163
#
_cell.length_a   1.000
_cell.length_b   1.000
_cell.length_c   1.000
_cell.angle_alpha   90.00
_cell.angle_beta   90.00
_cell.angle_gamma   90.00
#
_symmetry.space_group_name_H-M   'P 1'
#
loop_
_entity.id
_entity.type
_entity.pdbx_description
1 polymer ?
#
loop_
_entity_poly.entity_id
_entity_poly.type
_entity_poly.pdbx_seq_one_letter_code
_entity_poly.pdbx_strand_id
1 'polypeptide(L)' 'MKRTRITVEPKGKDWVVRQGQHVLSQHDTKAPAVQSGMRQAHAAPHSQLIIKKADGMFQEERTYGQDPFPPKG' A
#
# COMPACT_ATOMS: atom_id res chain seq x y z
N MET A 1 11.44 15.83 1.33
CA MET A 1 10.28 15.47 0.77
C MET A 1 9.70 14.30 1.44
N LYS A 2 8.42 14.30 1.67
CA LYS A 2 7.80 13.23 2.34
C LYS A 2 7.36 12.17 1.39
N ARG A 3 7.51 10.94 1.78
CA ARG A 3 7.06 9.83 1.00
C ARG A 3 5.71 9.38 1.52
N THR A 4 4.79 9.11 0.61
CA THR A 4 3.48 8.61 0.99
C THR A 4 3.59 7.12 1.27
N ARG A 5 3.11 6.69 2.41
CA ARG A 5 3.15 5.28 2.76
C ARG A 5 1.73 4.75 2.87
N ILE A 6 1.42 3.75 2.06
CA ILE A 6 0.13 3.10 2.06
C ILE A 6 0.34 1.71 2.64
N THR A 7 -0.51 1.31 3.56
CA THR A 7 -0.39 0.00 4.21
C THR A 7 -1.66 -0.80 3.98
N VAL A 8 -1.51 -2.06 3.58
CA VAL A 8 -2.60 -3.01 3.45
C VAL A 8 -2.43 -3.99 4.59
N GLU A 9 -3.37 -4.04 5.51
CA GLU A 9 -3.23 -4.87 6.69
C GLU A 9 -4.57 -5.46 7.13
N PRO A 10 -4.54 -6.57 7.85
CA PRO A 10 -5.77 -7.16 8.35
C PRO A 10 -6.31 -6.37 9.52
N LYS A 11 -7.62 -6.35 9.66
CA LYS A 11 -8.28 -5.74 10.78
C LYS A 11 -9.50 -6.58 11.12
N GLY A 12 -9.37 -7.42 12.13
CA GLY A 12 -10.43 -8.36 12.44
C GLY A 12 -10.56 -9.34 11.30
N LYS A 13 -11.75 -9.43 10.73
CA LYS A 13 -11.98 -10.30 9.60
C LYS A 13 -11.77 -9.61 8.27
N ASP A 14 -11.56 -8.31 8.32
CA ASP A 14 -11.46 -7.52 7.10
C ASP A 14 -10.03 -7.11 6.83
N TRP A 15 -9.84 -6.44 5.72
CA TRP A 15 -8.56 -5.88 5.32
C TRP A 15 -8.75 -4.40 5.06
N VAL A 16 -7.82 -3.58 5.56
CA VAL A 16 -7.92 -2.14 5.39
C VAL A 16 -6.71 -1.62 4.65
N VAL A 17 -6.94 -0.55 3.91
CA VAL A 17 -5.89 0.19 3.23
C VAL A 17 -5.77 1.52 3.97
N ARG A 18 -4.61 1.82 4.49
CA ARG A 18 -4.40 3.02 5.29
C ARG A 18 -3.27 3.87 4.75
N GLN A 19 -3.40 5.15 4.97
CA GLN A 19 -2.32 6.08 4.74
C GLN A 19 -2.09 6.78 6.07
N GLY A 20 -1.04 6.37 6.76
CA GLY A 20 -0.82 6.87 8.10
C GLY A 20 -1.94 6.41 9.00
N GLN A 21 -2.65 7.35 9.60
CA GLN A 21 -3.76 7.02 10.48
C GLN A 21 -5.10 7.06 9.78
N HIS A 22 -5.10 7.35 8.47
CA HIS A 22 -6.35 7.46 7.73
C HIS A 22 -6.66 6.15 7.04
N VAL A 23 -7.85 5.63 7.26
CA VAL A 23 -8.31 4.44 6.55
C VAL A 23 -8.90 4.90 5.24
N LEU A 24 -8.28 4.46 4.14
CA LEU A 24 -8.72 4.86 2.81
C LEU A 24 -9.83 3.96 2.31
N SER A 25 -9.78 2.68 2.63
CA SER A 25 -10.82 1.75 2.22
C SER A 25 -10.74 0.50 3.08
N GLN A 26 -11.80 -0.30 3.03
CA GLN A 26 -11.90 -1.52 3.81
C GLN A 26 -12.55 -2.58 2.94
N HIS A 27 -12.06 -3.79 3.02
CA HIS A 27 -12.47 -4.87 2.14
C HIS A 27 -12.63 -6.16 2.91
N ASP A 28 -13.45 -7.07 2.38
CA ASP A 28 -13.68 -8.35 3.03
C ASP A 28 -12.49 -9.28 2.91
N THR A 29 -11.71 -9.14 1.87
CA THR A 29 -10.59 -10.04 1.62
C THR A 29 -9.36 -9.25 1.23
N LYS A 30 -8.23 -9.94 1.22
CA LYS A 30 -6.95 -9.31 0.96
C LYS A 30 -6.81 -8.85 -0.50
N ALA A 31 -7.26 -9.66 -1.45
CA ALA A 31 -7.04 -9.35 -2.85
C ALA A 31 -7.54 -7.96 -3.27
N PRO A 32 -8.81 -7.60 -3.02
CA PRO A 32 -9.26 -6.27 -3.39
C PRO A 32 -8.57 -5.18 -2.58
N ALA A 33 -8.16 -5.49 -1.34
CA ALA A 33 -7.44 -4.50 -0.54
C ALA A 33 -6.09 -4.19 -1.16
N VAL A 34 -5.37 -5.21 -1.62
CA VAL A 34 -4.08 -5.01 -2.27
C VAL A 34 -4.27 -4.21 -3.56
N GLN A 35 -5.30 -4.52 -4.33
CA GLN A 35 -5.59 -3.77 -5.55
C GLN A 35 -5.85 -2.30 -5.26
N SER A 36 -6.63 -2.03 -4.23
CA SER A 36 -6.92 -0.67 -3.83
C SER A 36 -5.65 0.04 -3.38
N GLY A 37 -4.83 -0.66 -2.59
CA GLY A 37 -3.58 -0.10 -2.11
C GLY A 37 -2.63 0.25 -3.24
N MET A 38 -2.54 -0.63 -4.23
CA MET A 38 -1.70 -0.38 -5.40
C MET A 38 -2.18 0.84 -6.16
N ARG A 39 -3.48 0.98 -6.32
CA ARG A 39 -4.04 2.11 -7.03
C ARG A 39 -3.76 3.41 -6.29
N GLN A 40 -3.92 3.39 -4.97
CA GLN A 40 -3.65 4.57 -4.17
C GLN A 40 -2.16 4.95 -4.23
N ALA A 41 -1.29 3.95 -4.14
CA ALA A 41 0.13 4.20 -4.16
C ALA A 41 0.58 4.74 -5.52
N HIS A 42 0.02 4.20 -6.59
CA HIS A 42 0.35 4.67 -7.93
C HIS A 42 -0.06 6.12 -8.15
N ALA A 43 -1.14 6.54 -7.51
CA ALA A 43 -1.63 7.89 -7.68
C ALA A 43 -0.76 8.91 -6.94
N ALA A 44 0.05 8.45 -6.01
CA ALA A 44 0.88 9.35 -5.21
C ALA A 44 2.33 9.26 -5.68
N PRO A 45 2.98 10.39 -5.92
CA PRO A 45 4.40 10.36 -6.28
C PRO A 45 5.23 9.93 -5.09
N HIS A 46 6.28 9.21 -5.33
CA HIS A 46 7.20 8.77 -4.28
C HIS A 46 6.47 8.08 -3.14
N SER A 47 5.79 6.98 -3.46
CA SER A 47 5.03 6.28 -2.45
C SER A 47 5.59 4.90 -2.20
N GLN A 48 5.19 4.34 -1.06
CA GLN A 48 5.53 2.97 -0.69
C GLN A 48 4.24 2.26 -0.36
N LEU A 49 4.15 1.01 -0.77
CA LEU A 49 3.02 0.16 -0.43
C LEU A 49 3.54 -0.97 0.43
N ILE A 50 3.04 -1.05 1.65
CA ILE A 50 3.41 -2.10 2.60
C ILE A 50 2.25 -3.08 2.64
N ILE A 51 2.52 -4.36 2.40
CA ILE A 51 1.50 -5.39 2.44
C ILE A 51 1.82 -6.32 3.59
N LYS A 52 0.85 -6.56 4.44
CA LYS A 52 1.03 -7.43 5.60
C LYS A 52 0.30 -8.74 5.40
N LYS A 53 0.72 -9.74 6.16
CA LYS A 53 0.10 -11.05 6.11
C LYS A 53 -1.13 -11.07 7.01
N ALA A 54 -1.88 -12.16 6.93
CA ALA A 54 -3.08 -12.32 7.74
C ALA A 54 -2.80 -12.23 9.24
N ASP A 55 -1.59 -12.55 9.65
CA ASP A 55 -1.22 -12.46 11.07
C ASP A 55 -0.70 -11.07 11.45
N GLY A 56 -0.73 -10.14 10.50
CA GLY A 56 -0.29 -8.77 10.77
C GLY A 56 1.18 -8.54 10.56
N MET A 57 1.92 -9.58 10.22
CA MET A 57 3.36 -9.45 10.02
C MET A 57 3.67 -8.93 8.61
N PHE A 58 4.81 -8.33 8.46
CA PHE A 58 5.27 -7.80 7.19
C PHE A 58 5.35 -8.90 6.13
N GLN A 59 4.83 -8.65 4.95
CA GLN A 59 4.94 -9.57 3.84
C GLN A 59 5.84 -9.00 2.75
N GLU A 60 5.55 -7.83 2.24
CA GLU A 60 6.37 -7.24 1.19
C GLU A 60 6.17 -5.75 1.12
N GLU A 61 7.09 -5.10 0.48
CA GLU A 61 7.05 -3.66 0.30
C GLU A 61 7.31 -3.37 -1.17
N ARG A 62 6.53 -2.48 -1.76
CA ARG A 62 6.71 -2.04 -3.13
C ARG A 62 6.90 -0.54 -3.14
N THR A 63 7.83 -0.06 -3.95
CA THR A 63 8.10 1.36 -4.06
C THR A 63 7.60 1.84 -5.41
N TYR A 64 6.84 2.92 -5.38
CA TYR A 64 6.34 3.55 -6.59
C TYR A 64 6.87 4.96 -6.65
N GLY A 65 7.08 5.41 -7.84
CA GLY A 65 7.45 6.69 -7.94
C GLY A 65 8.30 7.00 -8.98
N GLN A 66 8.57 7.50 -9.28
CA GLN A 66 9.15 7.60 -10.13
C GLN A 66 10.31 8.07 -10.32
N ASP A 67 11.04 7.77 -10.57
CA ASP A 67 12.19 8.07 -10.75
C ASP A 67 12.46 8.15 -12.04
N PRO A 68 12.67 9.00 -12.56
CA PRO A 68 12.81 9.18 -13.91
C PRO A 68 13.87 8.43 -14.47
N PHE A 69 14.22 8.02 -14.56
CA PHE A 69 15.30 7.56 -15.01
C PHE A 69 15.37 6.49 -15.07
N PRO A 70 15.53 6.34 -15.50
CA PRO A 70 15.64 5.57 -15.73
C PRO A 70 16.08 5.13 -15.91
N PRO A 71 16.14 4.76 -15.96
CA PRO A 71 16.54 4.29 -16.07
C PRO A 71 16.94 3.76 -16.57
N LYS A 72 17.11 3.56 -16.73
CA LYS A 72 17.40 3.18 -17.17
C LYS A 72 17.64 2.97 -17.62
N GLY A 73 17.81 2.88 -17.70
CA GLY A 73 18.04 2.77 -18.11
C GLY A 73 18.24 2.64 -18.32
#